data_db23c3fe252af3b3289d9098854f2ca2
#
_entry.id   db23c3fe252af3b3289d9098854f2ca2
#
_cell.length_a   1.000
_cell.length_b   1.000
_cell.length_c   1.000
_cell.angle_alpha   90.00
_cell.angle_beta   90.00
_cell.angle_gamma   90.00
#
_symmetry.space_group_name_H-M   'P 1'
#
loop_
_entity.id
_entity.type
_entity.pdbx_description
1 polymer ?
#
loop_
_entity_poly.entity_id
_entity_poly.type
_entity_poly.pdbx_seq_one_letter_code
_entity_poly.pdbx_strand_id
1 'polypeptide(L)'
;MPIKPSLMSKKAFLILLFILAAVFLSLSPSLWGEFTNWDDQLHVLENPSVLSLSPKAILAIFQSSVNEIYIPLTTLSFAVEHHFFGFNPFVYHLNNVLLHLSVTALIFLLGLRMGLREWGAAAAALLFG
;
A
#
# COMPACT_ATOMS: atom_id res chain seq x y z
N MET A 1 23.52 10.86 23.06
CA MET A 1 22.71 9.87 23.79
C MET A 1 22.45 8.69 22.87
N PRO A 2 22.93 7.49 23.16
CA PRO A 2 22.65 6.34 22.31
C PRO A 2 21.16 5.97 22.45
N ILE A 3 20.44 6.03 21.35
CA ILE A 3 19.06 5.53 21.26
C ILE A 3 19.15 4.02 21.39
N LYS A 4 18.84 3.48 22.58
CA LYS A 4 18.63 2.04 22.73
C LYS A 4 17.48 1.66 21.79
N PRO A 5 17.66 0.66 20.90
CA PRO A 5 16.53 0.08 20.19
C PRO A 5 15.67 -0.64 21.25
N SER A 6 14.68 0.04 21.81
CA SER A 6 13.68 -0.65 22.60
C SER A 6 12.86 -1.47 21.62
N LEU A 7 13.04 -2.80 21.66
CA LEU A 7 12.07 -3.72 21.13
C LEU A 7 10.69 -3.26 21.62
N MET A 8 9.76 -3.09 20.70
CA MET A 8 8.38 -2.70 20.98
C MET A 8 7.83 -3.53 22.15
N SER A 9 7.14 -2.90 23.11
CA SER A 9 6.57 -3.63 24.24
C SER A 9 5.58 -4.70 23.74
N LYS A 10 5.42 -5.81 24.47
CA LYS A 10 4.42 -6.84 24.13
C LYS A 10 3.01 -6.23 23.97
N LYS A 11 2.69 -5.23 24.81
CA LYS A 11 1.42 -4.52 24.75
C LYS A 11 1.29 -3.72 23.45
N ALA A 12 2.31 -2.94 23.07
CA ALA A 12 2.32 -2.19 21.81
C ALA A 12 2.19 -3.12 20.59
N PHE A 13 2.85 -4.28 20.63
CA PHE A 13 2.73 -5.30 19.58
C PHE A 13 1.29 -5.83 19.44
N LEU A 14 0.64 -6.16 20.57
CA LEU A 14 -0.75 -6.64 20.55
C LEU A 14 -1.73 -5.55 20.07
N ILE A 15 -1.51 -4.30 20.47
CA ILE A 15 -2.30 -3.16 19.97
C ILE A 15 -2.14 -3.03 18.45
N LEU A 16 -0.92 -3.09 17.94
CA LEU A 16 -0.66 -3.04 16.50
C LEU A 16 -1.36 -4.17 15.74
N LEU A 17 -1.24 -5.41 16.23
CA LEU A 17 -1.92 -6.56 15.61
C LEU A 17 -3.44 -6.37 15.57
N PHE A 18 -4.02 -5.86 16.65
CA PHE A 18 -5.46 -5.57 16.69
C PHE A 18 -5.86 -4.51 15.67
N ILE A 19 -5.08 -3.42 15.56
CA ILE A 19 -5.32 -2.35 14.58
C ILE A 19 -5.26 -2.93 13.17
N LEU A 20 -4.20 -3.66 12.82
CA LEU A 20 -4.04 -4.23 11.49
C LEU A 20 -5.16 -5.21 11.15
N ALA A 21 -5.61 -6.02 12.11
CA ALA A 21 -6.74 -6.92 11.92
C ALA A 21 -8.04 -6.15 11.69
N ALA A 22 -8.30 -5.10 12.46
CA ALA A 22 -9.49 -4.27 12.31
C ALA A 22 -9.52 -3.57 10.93
N VAL A 23 -8.40 -2.97 10.52
CA VAL A 23 -8.26 -2.30 9.21
C VAL A 23 -8.40 -3.32 8.08
N PHE A 24 -7.74 -4.48 8.18
CA PHE A 24 -7.89 -5.55 7.18
C PHE A 24 -9.34 -6.00 7.03
N LEU A 25 -10.04 -6.25 8.13
CA LEU A 25 -11.44 -6.66 8.10
C LEU A 25 -12.34 -5.58 7.48
N SER A 26 -12.07 -4.30 7.76
CA SER A 26 -12.79 -3.18 7.17
C SER A 26 -12.60 -3.10 5.66
N LEU A 27 -11.38 -3.34 5.16
CA LEU A 27 -11.04 -3.26 3.75
C LEU A 27 -11.24 -4.57 2.99
N SER A 28 -11.42 -5.71 3.67
CA SER A 28 -11.52 -7.02 3.04
C SER A 28 -12.64 -7.16 2.00
N PRO A 29 -13.80 -6.46 2.10
CA PRO A 29 -14.81 -6.51 1.04
C PRO A 29 -14.30 -6.02 -0.31
N SER A 30 -13.33 -5.08 -0.34
CA SER A 30 -12.77 -4.57 -1.59
C SER A 30 -12.00 -5.63 -2.39
N LEU A 31 -11.53 -6.69 -1.74
CA LEU A 31 -10.77 -7.76 -2.40
C LEU A 31 -11.57 -8.51 -3.47
N TRP A 32 -12.89 -8.47 -3.39
CA TRP A 32 -13.80 -9.15 -4.31
C TRP A 32 -14.43 -8.18 -5.33
N GLY A 33 -13.97 -6.91 -5.32
CA GLY A 33 -14.40 -5.91 -6.31
C GLY A 33 -13.80 -6.19 -7.69
N GLU A 34 -14.52 -5.79 -8.73
CA GLU A 34 -14.01 -5.71 -10.09
C GLU A 34 -13.27 -4.39 -10.31
N PHE A 35 -12.52 -4.28 -11.41
CA PHE A 35 -11.98 -2.99 -11.84
C PHE A 35 -13.11 -2.00 -12.09
N THR A 36 -12.92 -0.76 -11.65
CA THR A 36 -13.91 0.30 -11.86
C THR A 36 -13.71 0.98 -13.20
N ASN A 37 -14.80 1.42 -13.81
CA ASN A 37 -14.75 2.21 -15.05
C ASN A 37 -14.43 3.68 -14.74
N TRP A 38 -13.29 3.93 -14.14
CA TRP A 38 -12.77 5.26 -13.80
C TRP A 38 -11.24 5.23 -13.94
N ASP A 39 -10.51 5.36 -12.82
CA ASP A 39 -9.05 5.41 -12.82
C ASP A 39 -8.41 4.08 -13.25
N ASP A 40 -9.02 2.94 -12.91
CA ASP A 40 -8.53 1.62 -13.28
C ASP A 40 -8.47 1.43 -14.81
N GLN A 41 -9.44 2.00 -15.52
CA GLN A 41 -9.46 1.97 -16.98
C GLN A 41 -8.19 2.62 -17.55
N LEU A 42 -7.86 3.83 -17.09
CA LEU A 42 -6.76 4.62 -17.63
C LEU A 42 -5.39 4.18 -17.11
N HIS A 43 -5.31 3.83 -15.84
CA HIS A 43 -4.03 3.56 -15.17
C HIS A 43 -3.60 2.09 -15.24
N VAL A 44 -4.55 1.16 -15.42
CA VAL A 44 -4.29 -0.28 -15.44
C VAL A 44 -4.64 -0.88 -16.80
N LEU A 45 -5.93 -0.89 -17.18
CA LEU A 45 -6.42 -1.70 -18.29
C LEU A 45 -5.99 -1.20 -19.67
N GLU A 46 -5.97 0.10 -19.89
CA GLU A 46 -5.60 0.75 -21.16
C GLU A 46 -4.19 1.34 -21.15
N ASN A 47 -3.44 1.18 -20.03
CA ASN A 47 -2.08 1.71 -19.92
C ASN A 47 -1.05 0.75 -20.55
N PRO A 48 -0.46 1.08 -21.71
CA PRO A 48 0.52 0.21 -22.37
C PRO A 48 1.79 -0.01 -21.54
N SER A 49 2.10 0.88 -20.58
CA SER A 49 3.26 0.75 -19.70
C SER A 49 3.12 -0.40 -18.70
N VAL A 50 1.91 -0.91 -18.47
CA VAL A 50 1.64 -2.03 -17.57
C VAL A 50 1.96 -3.38 -18.23
N LEU A 51 1.99 -3.44 -19.57
CA LEU A 51 2.07 -4.69 -20.32
C LEU A 51 3.47 -5.33 -20.38
N SER A 52 4.54 -4.63 -19.96
CA SER A 52 5.90 -5.11 -20.10
C SER A 52 6.83 -4.70 -18.96
N LEU A 53 7.66 -5.64 -18.51
CA LEU A 53 8.77 -5.41 -17.57
C LEU A 53 10.15 -5.41 -18.25
N SER A 54 10.21 -5.20 -19.57
CA SER A 54 11.52 -5.06 -20.23
C SER A 54 12.27 -3.83 -19.68
N PRO A 55 13.61 -3.82 -19.67
CA PRO A 55 14.40 -2.67 -19.19
C PRO A 55 14.01 -1.35 -19.88
N LYS A 56 13.65 -1.41 -21.16
CA LYS A 56 13.18 -0.25 -21.93
C LYS A 56 11.82 0.23 -21.44
N ALA A 57 10.90 -0.70 -21.15
CA ALA A 57 9.55 -0.35 -20.63
C ALA A 57 9.65 0.25 -19.22
N ILE A 58 10.48 -0.33 -18.35
CA ILE A 58 10.72 0.21 -17.00
C ILE A 58 11.30 1.63 -17.09
N LEU A 59 12.30 1.87 -17.95
CA LEU A 59 12.83 3.21 -18.14
C LEU A 59 11.76 4.19 -18.62
N ALA A 60 10.91 3.76 -19.55
CA ALA A 60 9.81 4.58 -20.07
C ALA A 60 8.80 4.96 -18.96
N ILE A 61 8.49 4.05 -18.02
CA ILE A 61 7.63 4.34 -16.86
C ILE A 61 8.18 5.52 -16.04
N PHE A 62 9.50 5.58 -15.84
CA PHE A 62 10.13 6.66 -15.07
C PHE A 62 10.31 7.96 -15.85
N GLN A 63 10.05 7.96 -17.15
CA GLN A 63 10.20 9.12 -18.04
C GLN A 63 8.87 9.67 -18.56
N SER A 64 7.74 9.01 -18.23
CA SER A 64 6.43 9.36 -18.74
C SER A 64 5.43 9.61 -17.62
N SER A 65 4.34 10.28 -17.98
CA SER A 65 3.16 10.44 -17.12
C SER A 65 1.99 9.66 -17.70
N VAL A 66 1.10 9.20 -16.85
CA VAL A 66 -0.19 8.61 -17.25
C VAL A 66 -1.26 9.63 -16.93
N ASN A 67 -2.01 10.06 -17.95
CA ASN A 67 -3.06 11.08 -17.81
C ASN A 67 -2.57 12.35 -17.04
N GLU A 68 -1.38 12.86 -17.42
CA GLU A 68 -0.70 14.02 -16.81
C GLU A 68 -0.22 13.81 -15.36
N ILE A 69 -0.42 12.63 -14.78
CA ILE A 69 0.01 12.29 -13.42
C ILE A 69 1.31 11.48 -13.46
N TYR A 70 2.32 11.94 -12.75
CA TYR A 70 3.60 11.24 -12.63
C TYR A 70 3.62 10.30 -11.42
N ILE A 71 3.33 9.02 -11.65
CA ILE A 71 3.23 7.97 -10.63
C ILE A 71 4.04 6.71 -11.00
N PRO A 72 5.36 6.83 -11.24
CA PRO A 72 6.14 5.73 -11.81
C PRO A 72 6.18 4.47 -10.95
N LEU A 73 6.22 4.60 -9.61
CA LEU A 73 6.23 3.44 -8.71
C LEU A 73 4.90 2.70 -8.72
N THR A 74 3.79 3.43 -8.79
CA THR A 74 2.45 2.84 -8.91
C THR A 74 2.31 2.12 -10.25
N THR A 75 2.70 2.75 -11.35
CA THR A 75 2.68 2.12 -12.68
C THR A 75 3.58 0.88 -12.73
N LEU A 76 4.75 0.93 -12.08
CA LEU A 76 5.65 -0.22 -12.00
C LEU A 76 5.03 -1.36 -11.18
N SER A 77 4.34 -1.08 -10.06
CA SER A 77 3.64 -2.14 -9.31
C SER A 77 2.55 -2.80 -10.15
N PHE A 78 1.78 -2.02 -10.91
CA PHE A 78 0.79 -2.57 -11.84
C PHE A 78 1.41 -3.44 -12.93
N ALA A 79 2.57 -3.04 -13.46
CA ALA A 79 3.30 -3.83 -14.45
C ALA A 79 3.81 -5.16 -13.86
N VAL A 80 4.26 -5.17 -12.60
CA VAL A 80 4.66 -6.38 -11.88
C VAL A 80 3.46 -7.30 -11.66
N GLU A 81 2.34 -6.75 -11.18
CA GLU A 81 1.10 -7.49 -10.95
C GLU A 81 0.59 -8.12 -12.25
N HIS A 82 0.54 -7.33 -13.33
CA HIS A 82 0.16 -7.82 -14.66
C HIS A 82 1.07 -8.94 -15.15
N HIS A 83 2.38 -8.79 -14.98
CA HIS A 83 3.35 -9.78 -15.46
C HIS A 83 3.14 -11.17 -14.84
N PHE A 84 2.81 -11.24 -13.55
CA PHE A 84 2.66 -12.52 -12.84
C PHE A 84 1.22 -13.03 -12.81
N PHE A 85 0.21 -12.15 -12.85
CA PHE A 85 -1.19 -12.49 -12.59
C PHE A 85 -2.17 -12.01 -13.66
N GLY A 86 -1.68 -11.31 -14.70
CA GLY A 86 -2.55 -10.68 -15.69
C GLY A 86 -3.43 -9.60 -15.07
N PHE A 87 -4.56 -9.33 -15.69
CA PHE A 87 -5.56 -8.41 -15.16
C PHE A 87 -6.51 -9.12 -14.18
N ASN A 88 -5.98 -9.59 -13.05
CA ASN A 88 -6.78 -10.17 -11.98
C ASN A 88 -7.06 -9.11 -10.89
N PRO A 89 -8.30 -8.57 -10.78
CA PRO A 89 -8.61 -7.48 -9.85
C PRO A 89 -8.26 -7.79 -8.41
N PHE A 90 -8.47 -9.03 -7.98
CA PHE A 90 -8.14 -9.46 -6.61
C PHE A 90 -6.69 -9.17 -6.23
N VAL A 91 -5.74 -9.39 -7.14
CA VAL A 91 -4.30 -9.17 -6.86
C VAL A 91 -4.00 -7.69 -6.69
N TYR A 92 -4.55 -6.83 -7.54
CA TYR A 92 -4.38 -5.38 -7.44
C TYR A 92 -4.99 -4.84 -6.15
N HIS A 93 -6.19 -5.27 -5.80
CA HIS A 93 -6.83 -4.89 -4.53
C HIS A 93 -6.05 -5.42 -3.32
N LEU A 94 -5.57 -6.67 -3.36
CA LEU A 94 -4.77 -7.24 -2.29
C LEU A 94 -3.47 -6.46 -2.06
N ASN A 95 -2.77 -6.10 -3.13
CA ASN A 95 -1.56 -5.28 -3.03
C ASN A 95 -1.86 -3.92 -2.39
N ASN A 96 -2.93 -3.24 -2.82
CA ASN A 96 -3.36 -1.97 -2.23
C ASN A 96 -3.68 -2.12 -0.74
N VAL A 97 -4.40 -3.17 -0.33
CA VAL A 97 -4.68 -3.45 1.08
C VAL A 97 -3.40 -3.69 1.87
N LEU A 98 -2.45 -4.48 1.34
CA LEU A 98 -1.17 -4.75 2.00
C LEU A 98 -0.32 -3.48 2.15
N LEU A 99 -0.28 -2.62 1.14
CA LEU A 99 0.39 -1.33 1.21
C LEU A 99 -0.26 -0.42 2.26
N HIS A 100 -1.59 -0.37 2.31
CA HIS A 100 -2.32 0.43 3.31
C HIS A 100 -2.05 -0.07 4.74
N LEU A 101 -2.08 -1.38 4.97
CA LEU A 101 -1.72 -1.97 6.26
C LEU A 101 -0.27 -1.65 6.64
N SER A 102 0.65 -1.67 5.67
CA SER A 102 2.06 -1.32 5.90
C SER A 102 2.21 0.13 6.33
N VAL A 103 1.51 1.07 5.68
CA VAL A 103 1.52 2.48 6.08
C VAL A 103 0.87 2.67 7.45
N THR A 104 -0.26 1.99 7.73
CA THR A 104 -0.91 1.99 9.06
C THR A 104 0.07 1.56 10.15
N ALA A 105 0.83 0.47 9.92
CA ALA A 105 1.86 0.01 10.85
C ALA A 105 2.98 1.05 11.02
N LEU A 106 3.44 1.67 9.93
CA LEU A 106 4.47 2.70 9.98
C LEU A 106 4.02 3.94 10.76
N ILE A 107 2.77 4.37 10.62
CA ILE A 107 2.20 5.49 11.40
C ILE A 107 2.21 5.15 12.89
N PHE A 108 1.78 3.94 13.28
CA PHE A 108 1.83 3.50 14.66
C PHE A 108 3.26 3.53 15.23
N LEU A 109 4.21 2.94 14.50
CA LEU A 109 5.63 2.88 14.90
C LEU A 109 6.26 4.28 14.96
N LEU A 110 5.95 5.13 14.00
CA LEU A 110 6.41 6.52 13.97
C LEU A 110 5.86 7.29 15.18
N GLY A 111 4.57 7.15 15.49
CA GLY A 111 3.96 7.76 16.67
C GLY A 111 4.69 7.38 17.95
N LEU A 112 5.01 6.09 18.13
CA LEU A 112 5.81 5.63 19.28
C LEU A 112 7.23 6.24 19.28
N ARG A 113 7.87 6.35 18.10
CA ARG A 113 9.21 6.96 17.96
C ARG A 113 9.21 8.45 18.28
N MET A 114 8.11 9.15 17.98
CA MET A 114 7.89 10.56 18.32
C MET A 114 7.52 10.77 19.79
N GLY A 115 7.45 9.72 20.60
CA GLY A 115 7.18 9.82 22.03
C GLY A 115 5.69 9.79 22.40
N LEU A 116 4.80 9.46 21.47
CA LEU A 116 3.40 9.24 21.82
C LEU A 116 3.26 8.00 22.71
N ARG A 117 2.31 8.05 23.64
CA ARG A 117 1.89 6.84 24.36
C ARG A 117 1.21 5.87 23.39
N GLU A 118 1.21 4.57 23.72
CA GLU A 118 0.66 3.50 22.87
C GLU A 118 -0.75 3.81 22.35
N TRP A 119 -1.62 4.37 23.18
CA TRP A 119 -2.98 4.76 22.78
C TRP A 119 -3.04 5.96 21.83
N GLY A 120 -2.12 6.93 21.97
CA GLY A 120 -2.01 8.04 21.01
C GLY A 120 -1.52 7.58 19.65
N ALA A 121 -0.52 6.71 19.60
CA ALA A 121 -0.05 6.08 18.38
C ALA A 121 -1.15 5.20 17.74
N ALA A 122 -1.92 4.47 18.56
CA ALA A 122 -3.06 3.68 18.11
C ALA A 122 -4.15 4.54 17.46
N ALA A 123 -4.51 5.65 18.11
CA ALA A 123 -5.50 6.58 17.56
C ALA A 123 -5.06 7.16 16.21
N ALA A 124 -3.79 7.56 16.08
CA ALA A 124 -3.25 8.06 14.82
C ALA A 124 -3.31 7.00 13.70
N ALA A 125 -2.93 5.76 14.02
CA ALA A 125 -2.96 4.66 13.07
C ALA A 125 -4.39 4.27 12.65
N LEU A 126 -5.36 4.25 13.57
CA LEU A 126 -6.76 3.95 13.28
C LEU A 126 -7.48 5.06 12.51
N LEU A 127 -7.09 6.34 12.70
CA LEU A 127 -7.65 7.45 11.92
C LEU A 127 -7.17 7.45 10.47
N PHE A 128 -6.01 6.84 10.20
CA PHE A 128 -5.51 6.65 8.86
C PHE A 128 -6.08 5.36 8.21
N GLY A 129 -6.16 4.27 8.96
CA GLY A 129 -6.63 2.96 8.53
C GLY A 129 -8.12 2.90 8.37
#